data_94a12bf6091f1fd63efbbe98a63d63ba
#
_entry.id   94a12bf6091f1fd63efbbe98a63d63ba
#
_cell.length_a   1.000
_cell.length_b   1.000
_cell.length_c   1.000
_cell.angle_alpha   90.00
_cell.angle_beta   90.00
_cell.angle_gamma   90.00
#
_symmetry.space_group_name_H-M   'P 1'
#
loop_
_entity.id
_entity.type
_entity.pdbx_description
1 polymer ?
#
loop_
_entity_poly.entity_id
_entity_poly.type
_entity_poly.pdbx_seq_one_letter_code
_entity_poly.pdbx_strand_id
1 'polypeptide(L)'
;MKATIKLNLPSIQMSQQMMAQTGLDMVSLIKVRIYKGLDANGKPFKPYSIKPLYVSKGSPLARRLAPKGGIKTKKGMFFAGGYREYKEKSRKRSSAIEGQTAEVDLTLSGMMMQNFTVLKSSDKGFTIGLLPPVESYGYAVNAKREFIGLTDDEIKKLIEMVTINLMGES
;
A
#
# COMPACT_ATOMS: atom_id res chain seq x y z
N MET A 1 -0.96 13.33 0.45
CA MET A 1 -2.14 13.23 1.35
C MET A 1 -1.82 12.24 2.44
N LYS A 2 -1.93 12.64 3.70
CA LYS A 2 -1.74 11.77 4.87
C LYS A 2 -3.12 11.44 5.41
N ALA A 3 -3.40 10.18 5.71
CA ALA A 3 -4.64 9.84 6.39
C ALA A 3 -4.40 9.96 7.89
N THR A 4 -5.15 10.82 8.56
CA THR A 4 -5.13 10.96 10.02
C THR A 4 -6.44 10.40 10.56
N ILE A 5 -6.32 9.36 11.38
CA ILE A 5 -7.45 8.75 12.08
C ILE A 5 -7.46 9.35 13.48
N LYS A 6 -8.50 10.14 13.79
CA LYS A 6 -8.74 10.66 15.13
C LYS A 6 -9.86 9.85 15.75
N LEU A 7 -9.57 9.26 16.91
CA LEU A 7 -10.57 8.58 17.71
C LEU A 7 -11.11 9.57 18.73
N ASN A 8 -12.37 9.96 18.61
CA ASN A 8 -13.03 10.81 19.59
C ASN A 8 -13.70 9.91 20.62
N LEU A 9 -12.90 9.43 21.57
CA LEU A 9 -13.35 8.55 22.66
C LEU A 9 -13.60 9.42 23.89
N PRO A 10 -14.86 9.66 24.27
CA PRO A 10 -15.16 10.39 25.50
C PRO A 10 -14.69 9.55 26.70
N SER A 11 -13.85 10.11 27.54
CA SER A 11 -13.37 9.59 28.82
C SER A 11 -12.45 8.37 28.85
N ILE A 12 -11.95 7.89 27.71
CA ILE A 12 -11.02 6.73 27.69
C ILE A 12 -9.66 7.20 27.20
N GLN A 13 -8.65 7.09 28.05
CA GLN A 13 -7.26 7.38 27.69
C GLN A 13 -6.55 6.07 27.31
N MET A 14 -6.27 5.89 26.02
CA MET A 14 -5.33 4.86 25.58
C MET A 14 -3.90 5.37 25.72
N SER A 15 -2.98 4.51 26.13
CA SER A 15 -1.57 4.87 26.12
C SER A 15 -1.11 5.14 24.66
N GLN A 16 -0.12 6.03 24.50
CA GLN A 16 0.47 6.30 23.17
C GLN A 16 1.00 5.01 22.53
N GLN A 17 1.51 4.08 23.32
CA GLN A 17 2.03 2.80 22.83
C GLN A 17 0.91 1.91 22.27
N MET A 18 -0.22 1.78 22.95
CA MET A 18 -1.38 1.03 22.47
C MET A 18 -1.94 1.65 21.21
N MET A 19 -2.01 2.98 21.15
CA MET A 19 -2.47 3.69 19.97
C MET A 19 -1.53 3.48 18.77
N ALA A 20 -0.21 3.42 19.00
CA ALA A 20 0.78 3.11 17.97
C ALA A 20 0.61 1.67 17.45
N GLN A 21 0.41 0.70 18.36
CA GLN A 21 0.18 -0.71 17.99
C GLN A 21 -1.10 -0.86 17.17
N THR A 22 -2.21 -0.28 17.62
CA THR A 22 -3.47 -0.25 16.88
C THR A 22 -3.28 0.33 15.46
N GLY A 23 -2.48 1.39 15.34
CA GLY A 23 -2.13 1.97 14.04
C GLY A 23 -1.34 1.01 13.14
N LEU A 24 -0.40 0.24 13.69
CA LEU A 24 0.36 -0.78 12.94
C LEU A 24 -0.54 -1.94 12.49
N ASP A 25 -1.48 -2.37 13.33
CA ASP A 25 -2.45 -3.41 12.99
C ASP A 25 -3.36 -2.93 11.85
N MET A 26 -3.79 -1.67 11.90
CA MET A 26 -4.56 -1.07 10.80
C MET A 26 -3.75 -0.96 9.50
N VAL A 27 -2.48 -0.59 9.56
CA VAL A 27 -1.58 -0.62 8.40
C VAL A 27 -1.50 -2.02 7.80
N SER A 28 -1.44 -3.05 8.63
CA SER A 28 -1.40 -4.45 8.20
C SER A 28 -2.69 -4.86 7.49
N LEU A 29 -3.87 -4.51 8.02
CA LEU A 29 -5.17 -4.75 7.39
C LEU A 29 -5.27 -4.06 6.03
N ILE A 30 -4.87 -2.79 5.94
CA ILE A 30 -4.85 -2.04 4.68
C ILE A 30 -3.94 -2.71 3.65
N LYS A 31 -2.75 -3.19 4.06
CA LYS A 31 -1.85 -3.93 3.16
C LYS A 31 -2.49 -5.21 2.65
N VAL A 32 -3.16 -5.97 3.50
CA VAL A 32 -3.91 -7.19 3.09
C VAL A 32 -4.98 -6.86 2.06
N ARG A 33 -5.74 -5.79 2.26
CA ARG A 33 -6.74 -5.31 1.28
C ARG A 33 -6.10 -4.94 -0.05
N ILE A 34 -4.99 -4.18 -0.02
CA ILE A 34 -4.24 -3.80 -1.23
C ILE A 34 -3.76 -5.04 -1.99
N TYR A 35 -3.26 -6.06 -1.30
CA TYR A 35 -2.80 -7.31 -1.91
C TYR A 35 -3.95 -8.12 -2.52
N LYS A 36 -5.17 -7.94 -2.03
CA LYS A 36 -6.40 -8.46 -2.65
C LYS A 36 -6.88 -7.61 -3.83
N GLY A 37 -6.18 -6.53 -4.16
CA GLY A 37 -6.49 -5.66 -5.30
C GLY A 37 -7.63 -4.71 -5.06
N LEU A 38 -7.93 -4.37 -3.80
CA LEU A 38 -9.05 -3.52 -3.41
C LEU A 38 -8.60 -2.13 -2.95
N ASP A 39 -9.34 -1.11 -3.36
CA ASP A 39 -9.14 0.29 -2.99
C ASP A 39 -9.69 0.62 -1.58
N ALA A 40 -9.59 1.88 -1.16
CA ALA A 40 -10.08 2.36 0.14
C ALA A 40 -11.61 2.26 0.31
N ASN A 41 -12.35 2.02 -0.77
CA ASN A 41 -13.81 1.81 -0.75
C ASN A 41 -14.19 0.33 -0.89
N GLY A 42 -13.19 -0.59 -0.84
CA GLY A 42 -13.41 -2.02 -1.03
C GLY A 42 -13.68 -2.44 -2.48
N LYS A 43 -13.46 -1.55 -3.46
CA LYS A 43 -13.67 -1.83 -4.88
C LYS A 43 -12.36 -2.29 -5.54
N PRO A 44 -12.43 -3.14 -6.59
CA PRO A 44 -11.23 -3.52 -7.34
C PRO A 44 -10.49 -2.31 -7.91
N PHE A 45 -9.17 -2.31 -7.80
CA PHE A 45 -8.35 -1.28 -8.42
C PHE A 45 -8.54 -1.24 -9.95
N LYS A 46 -8.46 -0.03 -10.51
CA LYS A 46 -8.40 0.15 -11.97
C LYS A 46 -7.24 -0.68 -12.55
N PRO A 47 -7.48 -1.49 -13.59
CA PRO A 47 -6.47 -2.32 -14.23
C PRO A 47 -5.22 -1.53 -14.65
N TYR A 48 -4.09 -2.23 -14.76
CA TYR A 48 -2.87 -1.65 -15.35
C TYR A 48 -3.04 -1.40 -16.83
N SER A 49 -2.30 -0.40 -17.35
CA SER A 49 -2.31 -0.07 -18.77
C SER A 49 -1.76 -1.22 -19.62
N ILE A 50 -2.50 -1.56 -20.66
CA ILE A 50 -2.10 -2.50 -21.73
C ILE A 50 -1.53 -1.77 -22.97
N LYS A 51 -1.46 -0.43 -22.94
CA LYS A 51 -0.85 0.35 -24.02
C LYS A 51 0.64 0.02 -24.11
N PRO A 52 1.19 -0.23 -25.31
CA PRO A 52 2.60 -0.57 -25.47
C PRO A 52 3.54 0.33 -24.67
N LEU A 53 4.50 -0.29 -24.00
CA LEU A 53 5.43 0.39 -23.10
C LEU A 53 6.87 0.12 -23.53
N TYR A 54 7.66 1.19 -23.64
CA TYR A 54 9.09 1.11 -23.82
C TYR A 54 9.81 1.52 -22.52
N VAL A 55 10.64 0.63 -21.98
CA VAL A 55 11.44 0.87 -20.78
C VAL A 55 12.91 1.01 -21.18
N SER A 56 13.40 2.23 -21.22
CA SER A 56 14.81 2.51 -21.51
C SER A 56 15.70 2.12 -20.34
N LYS A 57 16.95 1.74 -20.59
CA LYS A 57 17.93 1.32 -19.57
C LYS A 57 18.14 2.35 -18.47
N GLY A 58 18.05 3.65 -18.77
CA GLY A 58 18.22 4.75 -17.81
C GLY A 58 16.93 5.22 -17.13
N SER A 59 15.77 4.64 -17.47
CA SER A 59 14.48 5.10 -16.93
C SER A 59 14.32 4.77 -15.45
N PRO A 60 13.50 5.54 -14.71
CA PRO A 60 13.16 5.23 -13.32
C PRO A 60 12.58 3.82 -13.16
N LEU A 61 11.82 3.32 -14.12
CA LEU A 61 11.27 1.96 -14.11
C LEU A 61 12.40 0.91 -14.16
N ALA A 62 13.40 1.09 -15.03
CA ALA A 62 14.54 0.19 -15.13
C ALA A 62 15.45 0.22 -13.89
N ARG A 63 15.55 1.38 -13.23
CA ARG A 63 16.32 1.51 -11.98
C ARG A 63 15.66 0.81 -10.80
N ARG A 64 14.34 0.81 -10.73
CA ARG A 64 13.58 0.17 -9.65
C ARG A 64 13.54 -1.33 -9.77
N LEU A 65 13.41 -1.82 -10.96
CA LEU A 65 13.34 -3.24 -11.26
C LEU A 65 13.87 -3.48 -12.67
N ALA A 66 14.94 -4.26 -12.78
CA ALA A 66 15.51 -4.61 -14.08
C ALA A 66 14.44 -5.27 -14.97
N PRO A 67 14.12 -4.69 -16.15
CA PRO A 67 13.08 -5.23 -17.02
C PRO A 67 13.44 -6.65 -17.47
N LYS A 68 12.47 -7.57 -17.42
CA LYS A 68 12.60 -8.95 -17.87
C LYS A 68 11.44 -9.33 -18.80
N GLY A 69 11.70 -10.26 -19.72
CA GLY A 69 10.66 -10.90 -20.53
C GLY A 69 10.04 -10.04 -21.66
N GLY A 70 10.48 -8.79 -21.81
CA GLY A 70 10.12 -7.97 -22.96
C GLY A 70 11.02 -8.21 -24.16
N ILE A 71 10.70 -7.60 -25.31
CA ILE A 71 11.52 -7.62 -26.52
C ILE A 71 12.74 -6.72 -26.31
N LYS A 72 13.94 -7.31 -26.35
CA LYS A 72 15.21 -6.58 -26.19
C LYS A 72 15.46 -5.64 -27.37
N THR A 73 15.88 -4.42 -27.07
CA THR A 73 16.35 -3.44 -28.02
C THR A 73 17.73 -2.91 -27.62
N LYS A 74 18.41 -2.17 -28.52
CA LYS A 74 19.74 -1.58 -28.21
C LYS A 74 19.71 -0.70 -26.95
N LYS A 75 18.63 0.04 -26.70
CA LYS A 75 18.52 1.06 -25.63
C LYS A 75 17.58 0.67 -24.48
N GLY A 76 16.91 -0.51 -24.52
CA GLY A 76 15.96 -0.90 -23.47
C GLY A 76 15.17 -2.16 -23.80
N MET A 77 13.96 -2.22 -23.28
CA MET A 77 13.00 -3.30 -23.54
C MET A 77 11.64 -2.75 -23.94
N PHE A 78 10.99 -3.43 -24.86
CA PHE A 78 9.64 -3.13 -25.32
C PHE A 78 8.66 -4.20 -24.81
N PHE A 79 7.52 -3.75 -24.32
CA PHE A 79 6.42 -4.57 -23.80
C PHE A 79 5.16 -4.23 -24.59
N ALA A 80 4.72 -5.15 -25.44
CA ALA A 80 3.52 -4.97 -26.27
C ALA A 80 2.24 -4.89 -25.43
N GLY A 81 2.15 -5.67 -24.33
CA GLY A 81 1.06 -5.67 -23.37
C GLY A 81 1.19 -4.57 -22.29
N GLY A 82 2.06 -3.59 -22.49
CA GLY A 82 2.15 -2.38 -21.70
C GLY A 82 2.72 -2.58 -20.30
N TYR A 83 2.28 -1.71 -19.36
CA TYR A 83 2.74 -1.76 -17.97
C TYR A 83 2.32 -3.06 -17.26
N ARG A 84 1.17 -3.63 -17.65
CA ARG A 84 0.70 -4.92 -17.15
C ARG A 84 1.73 -6.02 -17.41
N GLU A 85 2.14 -6.18 -18.68
CA GLU A 85 3.14 -7.17 -19.09
C GLU A 85 4.50 -6.93 -18.43
N TYR A 86 4.96 -5.65 -18.39
CA TYR A 86 6.20 -5.28 -17.71
C TYR A 86 6.19 -5.73 -16.26
N LYS A 87 5.12 -5.45 -15.52
CA LYS A 87 5.00 -5.81 -14.12
C LYS A 87 4.97 -7.33 -13.91
N GLU A 88 4.17 -8.05 -14.69
CA GLU A 88 4.04 -9.50 -14.62
C GLU A 88 5.39 -10.20 -14.83
N LYS A 89 6.10 -9.83 -15.91
CA LYS A 89 7.36 -10.48 -16.30
C LYS A 89 8.58 -10.03 -15.50
N SER A 90 8.59 -8.78 -15.01
CA SER A 90 9.72 -8.19 -14.32
C SER A 90 9.68 -8.35 -12.81
N ARG A 91 8.51 -8.66 -12.25
CA ARG A 91 8.32 -8.82 -10.81
C ARG A 91 9.19 -9.95 -10.26
N LYS A 92 9.86 -9.70 -9.14
CA LYS A 92 10.56 -10.75 -8.41
C LYS A 92 9.53 -11.63 -7.69
N ARG A 93 9.51 -12.92 -7.97
CA ARG A 93 8.63 -13.88 -7.27
C ARG A 93 8.88 -13.91 -5.75
N SER A 94 10.10 -13.61 -5.31
CA SER A 94 10.47 -13.53 -3.90
C SER A 94 9.85 -12.35 -3.14
N SER A 95 9.21 -11.41 -3.82
CA SER A 95 8.43 -10.33 -3.21
C SER A 95 6.92 -10.61 -3.22
N ALA A 96 6.50 -11.78 -3.68
CA ALA A 96 5.12 -12.21 -3.55
C ALA A 96 4.84 -12.50 -2.08
N ILE A 97 3.92 -11.76 -1.48
CA ILE A 97 3.42 -12.02 -0.14
C ILE A 97 2.41 -13.16 -0.27
N GLU A 98 2.46 -14.08 0.67
CA GLU A 98 1.50 -15.18 0.74
C GLU A 98 0.06 -14.65 0.69
N GLY A 99 -0.77 -15.21 -0.17
CA GLY A 99 -2.14 -14.71 -0.42
C GLY A 99 -2.26 -13.57 -1.43
N GLN A 100 -1.19 -13.13 -2.09
CA GLN A 100 -1.23 -12.11 -3.13
C GLN A 100 -1.72 -12.69 -4.46
N THR A 101 -3.02 -12.56 -4.72
CA THR A 101 -3.70 -13.16 -5.88
C THR A 101 -4.11 -12.15 -6.96
N ALA A 102 -4.12 -10.85 -6.62
CA ALA A 102 -4.65 -9.83 -7.53
C ALA A 102 -3.63 -9.36 -8.57
N GLU A 103 -4.09 -9.12 -9.77
CA GLU A 103 -3.31 -8.49 -10.84
C GLU A 103 -2.83 -7.10 -10.45
N VAL A 104 -3.68 -6.30 -9.80
CA VAL A 104 -3.38 -4.94 -9.35
C VAL A 104 -3.25 -4.91 -7.83
N ASP A 105 -2.05 -5.08 -7.35
CA ASP A 105 -1.69 -5.15 -5.93
C ASP A 105 -0.78 -4.00 -5.45
N LEU A 106 -0.59 -3.01 -6.31
CA LEU A 106 0.30 -1.85 -6.11
C LEU A 106 1.75 -2.20 -5.76
N THR A 107 2.16 -3.47 -5.92
CA THR A 107 3.50 -3.95 -5.58
C THR A 107 4.30 -4.25 -6.84
N LEU A 108 5.41 -3.55 -7.05
CA LEU A 108 6.40 -3.85 -8.09
C LEU A 108 7.70 -4.34 -7.45
N SER A 109 8.33 -3.51 -6.62
CA SER A 109 9.56 -3.82 -5.87
C SER A 109 9.30 -4.04 -4.37
N GLY A 110 8.08 -3.85 -3.91
CA GLY A 110 7.72 -3.89 -2.48
C GLY A 110 8.01 -2.60 -1.71
N MET A 111 8.88 -1.72 -2.23
CA MET A 111 9.34 -0.54 -1.48
C MET A 111 8.20 0.37 -0.98
N MET A 112 7.13 0.57 -1.76
CA MET A 112 6.03 1.41 -1.34
C MET A 112 5.31 0.84 -0.12
N MET A 113 5.02 -0.46 -0.14
CA MET A 113 4.34 -1.14 0.97
C MET A 113 5.25 -1.29 2.21
N GLN A 114 6.55 -1.47 2.03
CA GLN A 114 7.52 -1.49 3.14
C GLN A 114 7.59 -0.15 3.87
N ASN A 115 7.42 0.96 3.15
CA ASN A 115 7.46 2.32 3.71
C ASN A 115 6.07 2.89 4.05
N PHE A 116 5.01 2.10 3.94
CA PHE A 116 3.66 2.46 4.40
C PHE A 116 3.51 2.03 5.86
N THR A 117 3.38 3.01 6.76
CA THR A 117 3.45 2.78 8.22
C THR A 117 2.75 3.87 9.02
N VAL A 118 2.77 3.76 10.34
CA VAL A 118 2.37 4.82 11.28
C VAL A 118 3.44 5.91 11.28
N LEU A 119 3.06 7.13 11.01
CA LEU A 119 3.95 8.30 10.98
C LEU A 119 3.99 9.01 12.33
N LYS A 120 2.86 9.03 13.04
CA LYS A 120 2.70 9.67 14.36
C LYS A 120 1.61 8.95 15.13
N SER A 121 1.77 8.89 16.46
CA SER A 121 0.74 8.44 17.39
C SER A 121 0.69 9.35 18.61
N SER A 122 -0.47 9.43 19.25
CA SER A 122 -0.74 10.10 20.53
C SER A 122 -1.81 9.32 21.27
N ASP A 123 -2.18 9.77 22.46
CA ASP A 123 -3.33 9.28 23.23
C ASP A 123 -4.69 9.43 22.52
N LYS A 124 -4.76 10.30 21.49
CA LYS A 124 -6.00 10.66 20.77
C LYS A 124 -6.09 10.10 19.36
N GLY A 125 -5.07 9.36 18.90
CA GLY A 125 -5.11 8.81 17.54
C GLY A 125 -3.75 8.62 16.93
N PHE A 126 -3.75 8.17 15.67
CA PHE A 126 -2.55 7.94 14.88
C PHE A 126 -2.69 8.47 13.45
N THR A 127 -1.57 8.70 12.81
CA THR A 127 -1.49 9.08 11.40
C THR A 127 -0.72 8.01 10.65
N ILE A 128 -1.31 7.47 9.59
CA ILE A 128 -0.67 6.53 8.67
C ILE A 128 -0.26 7.23 7.37
N GLY A 129 0.77 6.73 6.75
CA GLY A 129 1.24 7.29 5.47
C GLY A 129 2.54 6.65 5.00
N LEU A 130 3.16 7.30 4.05
CA LEU A 130 4.37 6.84 3.39
C LEU A 130 5.59 7.61 3.88
N LEU A 131 6.67 6.90 4.17
CA LEU A 131 7.98 7.48 4.51
C LEU A 131 8.77 7.82 3.24
N PRO A 132 9.72 8.76 3.28
CA PRO A 132 10.73 8.91 2.24
C PRO A 132 11.53 7.59 2.04
N PRO A 133 12.02 7.28 0.82
CA PRO A 133 11.98 8.07 -0.42
C PRO A 133 10.75 7.80 -1.28
N VAL A 134 9.73 7.07 -0.78
CA VAL A 134 8.58 6.63 -1.60
C VAL A 134 7.40 7.59 -1.54
N GLU A 135 7.42 8.56 -0.64
CA GLU A 135 6.30 9.45 -0.32
C GLU A 135 5.69 10.11 -1.57
N SER A 136 6.50 10.81 -2.35
CA SER A 136 6.01 11.60 -3.50
C SER A 136 5.32 10.73 -4.57
N TYR A 137 5.97 9.63 -4.98
CA TYR A 137 5.35 8.78 -5.99
C TYR A 137 4.20 7.94 -5.43
N GLY A 138 4.25 7.56 -4.17
CA GLY A 138 3.19 6.81 -3.53
C GLY A 138 1.90 7.62 -3.43
N TYR A 139 1.97 8.90 -3.11
CA TYR A 139 0.80 9.78 -3.17
C TYR A 139 0.29 10.02 -4.60
N ALA A 140 1.18 10.05 -5.59
CA ALA A 140 0.77 10.08 -6.99
C ALA A 140 0.05 8.79 -7.43
N VAL A 141 0.44 7.63 -6.87
CA VAL A 141 -0.29 6.36 -7.03
C VAL A 141 -1.64 6.43 -6.34
N ASN A 142 -1.69 6.92 -5.09
CA ASN A 142 -2.92 7.05 -4.33
C ASN A 142 -3.96 7.95 -5.02
N ALA A 143 -3.53 9.03 -5.66
CA ALA A 143 -4.41 9.90 -6.43
C ALA A 143 -5.09 9.19 -7.62
N LYS A 144 -4.49 8.13 -8.15
CA LYS A 144 -5.02 7.34 -9.28
C LYS A 144 -5.73 6.06 -8.83
N ARG A 145 -5.34 5.52 -7.69
CA ARG A 145 -5.84 4.29 -7.09
C ARG A 145 -5.84 4.49 -5.58
N GLU A 146 -6.93 5.01 -5.07
CA GLU A 146 -7.06 5.37 -3.66
C GLU A 146 -6.90 4.13 -2.78
N PHE A 147 -5.79 4.05 -2.06
CA PHE A 147 -5.50 2.95 -1.15
C PHE A 147 -5.30 3.40 0.30
N ILE A 148 -5.00 4.68 0.52
CA ILE A 148 -4.86 5.26 1.85
C ILE A 148 -6.25 5.72 2.31
N GLY A 149 -6.86 4.93 3.17
CA GLY A 149 -8.18 5.13 3.75
C GLY A 149 -8.67 3.83 4.38
N LEU A 150 -9.77 3.88 5.07
CA LEU A 150 -10.40 2.72 5.74
C LEU A 150 -11.73 2.41 5.07
N THR A 151 -12.00 1.13 4.85
CA THR A 151 -13.33 0.63 4.53
C THR A 151 -14.20 0.58 5.80
N ASP A 152 -15.52 0.47 5.64
CA ASP A 152 -16.45 0.32 6.78
C ASP A 152 -16.11 -0.92 7.64
N ASP A 153 -15.66 -2.01 7.01
CA ASP A 153 -15.26 -3.22 7.74
C ASP A 153 -13.95 -3.02 8.50
N GLU A 154 -13.01 -2.24 7.96
CA GLU A 154 -11.78 -1.88 8.66
C GLU A 154 -12.06 -0.93 9.83
N ILE A 155 -13.04 -0.02 9.69
CA ILE A 155 -13.50 0.85 10.79
C ILE A 155 -14.12 0.00 11.91
N LYS A 156 -14.95 -0.97 11.61
CA LYS A 156 -15.52 -1.90 12.62
C LYS A 156 -14.41 -2.64 13.36
N LYS A 157 -13.44 -3.20 12.64
CA LYS A 157 -12.28 -3.88 13.26
C LYS A 157 -11.43 -2.93 14.12
N LEU A 158 -11.26 -1.68 13.70
CA LEU A 158 -10.57 -0.67 14.51
C LEU A 158 -11.30 -0.45 15.84
N ILE A 159 -12.63 -0.31 15.80
CA ILE A 159 -13.46 -0.15 17.01
C ILE A 159 -13.32 -1.37 17.93
N GLU A 160 -13.39 -2.59 17.36
CA GLU A 160 -13.20 -3.83 18.12
C GLU A 160 -11.83 -3.89 18.79
N MET A 161 -10.74 -3.60 18.06
CA MET A 161 -9.37 -3.57 18.62
C MET A 161 -9.23 -2.57 19.76
N VAL A 162 -9.77 -1.36 19.58
CA VAL A 162 -9.76 -0.34 20.62
C VAL A 162 -10.53 -0.81 21.86
N THR A 163 -11.70 -1.41 21.66
CA THR A 163 -12.53 -1.91 22.76
C THR A 163 -11.82 -3.03 23.54
N ILE A 164 -11.21 -3.99 22.86
CA ILE A 164 -10.46 -5.09 23.48
C ILE A 164 -9.28 -4.55 24.29
N ASN A 165 -8.52 -3.62 23.73
CA ASN A 165 -7.36 -3.02 24.39
C ASN A 165 -7.75 -2.27 25.68
N LEU A 166 -8.92 -1.66 25.69
CA LEU A 166 -9.44 -0.96 26.85
C LEU A 166 -9.95 -1.90 27.96
N MET A 167 -10.54 -3.04 27.57
CA MET A 167 -11.02 -4.04 28.53
C MET A 167 -9.89 -4.87 29.15
N GLY A 168 -8.76 -4.98 28.45
CA GLY A 168 -7.59 -5.74 28.92
C GLY A 168 -6.73 -5.01 29.96
N GLU A 169 -6.95 -3.71 30.20
CA GLU A 169 -6.27 -2.91 31.21
C GLU A 169 -7.06 -2.79 32.53
N SER A 170 -8.18 -3.51 32.67
CA SER A 170 -9.04 -3.51 33.89
C SER A 170 -8.68 -4.70 34.81
#